data_fb853587874965033d0d56a5032a3d73
#
_entry.id   fb853587874965033d0d56a5032a3d73
#
_cell.length_a   1.000
_cell.length_b   1.000
_cell.length_c   1.000
_cell.angle_alpha   90.00
_cell.angle_beta   90.00
_cell.angle_gamma   90.00
#
_symmetry.space_group_name_H-M   'P 1'
#
loop_
_entity.id
_entity.type
_entity.pdbx_description
1 polymer ?
#
loop_
_entity_poly.entity_id
_entity_poly.type
_entity_poly.pdbx_seq_one_letter_code
_entity_poly.pdbx_strand_id
1 'polypeptide(L)'
;MKNVSLKEKLLALCIRHVEEKISSAAEAMRSAQEAANEEGKSSSGDKYETGRAMMQIERDNAAMQLDEALKLKKTLDLVSAAENHNVVSLGSIVITKTFKSFVAVGPGKLNVEGEDYFIVTPMSPLGKILIGLKAGMEFTFNNKPNTVLEIF
;
A
#
# COMPACT_ATOMS: atom_id res chain seq x y z
N MET A 1 19.38 15.18 7.12
CA MET A 1 19.28 15.67 5.74
C MET A 1 19.18 14.53 4.73
N LYS A 2 20.17 13.64 4.65
CA LYS A 2 20.17 12.49 3.74
C LYS A 2 18.97 11.56 4.00
N ASN A 3 18.63 11.30 5.27
CA ASN A 3 17.53 10.42 5.65
C ASN A 3 16.16 11.03 5.34
N VAL A 4 16.03 12.35 5.50
CA VAL A 4 14.81 13.07 5.13
C VAL A 4 14.57 12.96 3.64
N SER A 5 15.60 13.20 2.82
CA SER A 5 15.52 13.08 1.37
C SER A 5 15.14 11.66 0.93
N LEU A 6 15.70 10.64 1.57
CA LEU A 6 15.37 9.24 1.30
C LEU A 6 13.91 8.93 1.64
N LYS A 7 13.46 9.36 2.81
CA LYS A 7 12.04 9.18 3.22
C LYS A 7 11.09 9.90 2.27
N GLU A 8 11.44 11.11 1.84
CA GLU A 8 10.63 11.86 0.87
C GLU A 8 10.47 11.07 -0.43
N LYS A 9 11.56 10.49 -0.94
CA LYS A 9 11.54 9.70 -2.17
C LYS A 9 10.71 8.44 -2.01
N LEU A 10 10.90 7.70 -0.92
CA LEU A 10 10.14 6.49 -0.63
C LEU A 10 8.66 6.80 -0.46
N LEU A 11 8.35 7.84 0.32
CA LEU A 11 6.96 8.25 0.56
C LEU A 11 6.27 8.68 -0.75
N ALA A 12 6.96 9.47 -1.57
CA ALA A 12 6.42 9.91 -2.87
C ALA A 12 6.09 8.72 -3.77
N LEU A 13 6.95 7.70 -3.81
CA LEU A 13 6.70 6.50 -4.61
C LEU A 13 5.53 5.67 -4.05
N CYS A 14 5.39 5.59 -2.74
CA CYS A 14 4.25 4.93 -2.11
C CYS A 14 2.94 5.67 -2.42
N ILE A 15 2.94 6.99 -2.31
CA ILE A 15 1.78 7.83 -2.62
C ILE A 15 1.37 7.64 -4.08
N ARG A 16 2.33 7.69 -4.99
CA ARG A 16 2.08 7.50 -6.42
C ARG A 16 1.43 6.14 -6.69
N HIS A 17 1.94 5.09 -6.07
CA HIS A 17 1.40 3.74 -6.21
C HIS A 17 -0.06 3.66 -5.75
N VAL A 18 -0.36 4.26 -4.60
CA VAL A 18 -1.72 4.27 -4.04
C VAL A 18 -2.64 5.13 -4.89
N GLU A 19 -2.18 6.28 -5.37
CA GLU A 19 -2.96 7.16 -6.25
C GLU A 19 -3.30 6.46 -7.59
N GLU A 20 -2.38 5.67 -8.13
CA GLU A 20 -2.64 4.85 -9.31
C GLU A 20 -3.73 3.81 -9.05
N LYS A 21 -3.73 3.18 -7.87
CA LYS A 21 -4.78 2.25 -7.45
C LYS A 21 -6.14 2.94 -7.32
N ILE A 22 -6.17 4.13 -6.74
CA ILE A 22 -7.39 4.93 -6.61
C ILE A 22 -7.95 5.25 -7.99
N SER A 23 -7.10 5.73 -8.87
CA SER A 23 -7.47 6.10 -10.23
C SER A 23 -8.01 4.89 -11.02
N SER A 24 -7.33 3.75 -10.94
CA SER A 24 -7.75 2.53 -11.63
C SER A 24 -9.08 2.00 -11.10
N ALA A 25 -9.27 2.01 -9.79
CA ALA A 25 -10.52 1.53 -9.18
C ALA A 25 -11.70 2.46 -9.51
N ALA A 26 -11.47 3.78 -9.47
CA ALA A 26 -12.48 4.77 -9.84
C ALA A 26 -12.90 4.62 -11.31
N GLU A 27 -11.92 4.42 -12.20
CA GLU A 27 -12.20 4.20 -13.62
C GLU A 27 -12.95 2.89 -13.87
N ALA A 28 -12.56 1.81 -13.18
CA ALA A 28 -13.24 0.53 -13.29
C ALA A 28 -14.70 0.64 -12.81
N MET A 29 -14.93 1.37 -11.73
CA MET A 29 -16.29 1.60 -11.21
C MET A 29 -17.13 2.39 -12.20
N ARG A 30 -16.56 3.45 -12.79
CA ARG A 30 -17.25 4.27 -13.78
C ARG A 30 -17.57 3.44 -15.04
N SER A 31 -16.61 2.68 -15.55
CA SER A 31 -16.81 1.82 -16.73
C SER A 31 -17.90 0.76 -16.49
N ALA A 32 -17.90 0.12 -15.33
CA ALA A 32 -18.92 -0.87 -14.99
C ALA A 32 -20.30 -0.23 -14.88
N GLN A 33 -20.40 0.98 -14.31
CA GLN A 33 -21.66 1.71 -14.22
C GLN A 33 -22.20 2.09 -15.59
N GLU A 34 -21.32 2.56 -16.48
CA GLU A 34 -21.71 2.89 -17.86
C GLU A 34 -22.16 1.65 -18.62
N ALA A 35 -21.46 0.54 -18.47
CA ALA A 35 -21.82 -0.73 -19.09
C ALA A 35 -23.19 -1.22 -18.57
N ALA A 36 -23.46 -1.08 -17.26
CA ALA A 36 -24.75 -1.43 -16.70
C ALA A 36 -25.87 -0.54 -17.27
N ASN A 37 -25.59 0.75 -17.48
CA ASN A 37 -26.55 1.69 -18.08
C ASN A 37 -26.83 1.33 -19.54
N GLU A 38 -25.81 0.92 -20.32
CA GLU A 38 -25.97 0.48 -21.70
C GLU A 38 -26.81 -0.79 -21.78
N GLU A 39 -26.55 -1.77 -20.89
CA GLU A 39 -27.37 -2.97 -20.77
C GLU A 39 -28.83 -2.62 -20.43
N GLY A 40 -29.02 -1.57 -19.64
CA GLY A 40 -30.34 -1.05 -19.28
C GLY A 40 -31.16 -0.54 -20.45
N LYS A 41 -30.53 -0.25 -21.59
CA LYS A 41 -31.20 0.18 -22.83
C LYS A 41 -31.51 -0.98 -23.77
N SER A 42 -31.03 -2.17 -23.47
CA SER A 42 -31.29 -3.38 -24.26
C SER A 42 -32.66 -3.93 -23.94
N SER A 43 -33.38 -4.45 -24.92
CA SER A 43 -34.71 -5.02 -24.76
C SER A 43 -34.73 -6.54 -24.79
N SER A 44 -33.61 -7.20 -24.59
CA SER A 44 -33.52 -8.66 -24.77
C SER A 44 -33.64 -9.47 -23.48
N GLY A 45 -34.74 -9.34 -22.77
CA GLY A 45 -35.26 -10.26 -21.73
C GLY A 45 -34.19 -10.71 -20.69
N ASP A 46 -34.09 -12.04 -20.50
CA ASP A 46 -33.19 -12.68 -19.52
C ASP A 46 -31.74 -12.32 -19.72
N LYS A 47 -31.30 -12.13 -20.95
CA LYS A 47 -29.93 -11.74 -21.29
C LYS A 47 -29.61 -10.34 -20.79
N TYR A 48 -30.58 -9.44 -20.84
CA TYR A 48 -30.48 -8.09 -20.31
C TYR A 48 -30.26 -8.12 -18.77
N GLU A 49 -31.09 -8.87 -18.05
CA GLU A 49 -31.01 -8.94 -16.60
C GLU A 49 -29.69 -9.56 -16.13
N THR A 50 -29.22 -10.61 -16.80
CA THR A 50 -27.95 -11.26 -16.49
C THR A 50 -26.76 -10.32 -16.71
N GLY A 51 -26.73 -9.64 -17.85
CA GLY A 51 -25.67 -8.70 -18.19
C GLY A 51 -25.60 -7.53 -17.19
N ARG A 52 -26.76 -7.00 -16.84
CA ARG A 52 -26.85 -5.91 -15.87
C ARG A 52 -26.39 -6.35 -14.48
N ALA A 53 -26.80 -7.55 -14.04
CA ALA A 53 -26.39 -8.10 -12.75
C ALA A 53 -24.88 -8.28 -12.68
N MET A 54 -24.25 -8.77 -13.75
CA MET A 54 -22.80 -8.93 -13.82
C MET A 54 -22.09 -7.58 -13.74
N MET A 55 -22.57 -6.55 -14.43
CA MET A 55 -21.98 -5.21 -14.38
C MET A 55 -22.14 -4.58 -13.02
N GLN A 56 -23.22 -4.83 -12.31
CA GLN A 56 -23.41 -4.38 -10.93
C GLN A 56 -22.40 -5.03 -9.99
N ILE A 57 -22.13 -6.32 -10.16
CA ILE A 57 -21.12 -7.04 -9.37
C ILE A 57 -19.73 -6.43 -9.63
N GLU A 58 -19.39 -6.17 -10.89
CA GLU A 58 -18.09 -5.55 -11.23
C GLU A 58 -17.97 -4.15 -10.63
N ARG A 59 -19.05 -3.37 -10.67
CA ARG A 59 -19.08 -2.04 -10.05
C ARG A 59 -18.85 -2.13 -8.53
N ASP A 60 -19.52 -3.06 -7.87
CA ASP A 60 -19.41 -3.23 -6.42
C ASP A 60 -18.00 -3.67 -6.03
N ASN A 61 -17.40 -4.58 -6.81
CA ASN A 61 -16.01 -5.00 -6.59
C ASN A 61 -15.03 -3.83 -6.76
N ALA A 62 -15.22 -3.01 -7.79
CA ALA A 62 -14.40 -1.84 -8.02
C ALA A 62 -14.57 -0.81 -6.90
N ALA A 63 -15.80 -0.64 -6.40
CA ALA A 63 -16.07 0.26 -5.27
C ALA A 63 -15.37 -0.20 -3.99
N MET A 64 -15.30 -1.50 -3.74
CA MET A 64 -14.55 -2.06 -2.62
C MET A 64 -13.05 -1.79 -2.76
N GLN A 65 -12.50 -1.99 -3.96
CA GLN A 65 -11.08 -1.70 -4.24
C GLN A 65 -10.77 -0.22 -4.06
N LEU A 66 -11.67 0.66 -4.48
CA LEU A 66 -11.52 2.09 -4.29
C LEU A 66 -11.51 2.45 -2.80
N ASP A 67 -12.41 1.89 -2.03
CA ASP A 67 -12.48 2.12 -0.58
C ASP A 67 -11.18 1.67 0.11
N GLU A 68 -10.67 0.50 -0.25
CA GLU A 68 -9.42 -0.01 0.29
C GLU A 68 -8.25 0.91 -0.07
N ALA A 69 -8.18 1.37 -1.33
CA ALA A 69 -7.11 2.27 -1.77
C ALA A 69 -7.17 3.62 -1.05
N LEU A 70 -8.37 4.15 -0.81
CA LEU A 70 -8.55 5.38 -0.05
C LEU A 70 -8.09 5.24 1.41
N LYS A 71 -8.30 4.07 2.01
CA LYS A 71 -7.79 3.76 3.36
C LYS A 71 -6.26 3.74 3.39
N LEU A 72 -5.63 3.18 2.36
CA LEU A 72 -4.17 3.19 2.24
C LEU A 72 -3.66 4.63 2.13
N LYS A 73 -4.34 5.48 1.38
CA LYS A 73 -3.97 6.89 1.24
C LYS A 73 -4.03 7.61 2.59
N LYS A 74 -5.06 7.36 3.38
CA LYS A 74 -5.17 7.93 4.74
C LYS A 74 -4.00 7.51 5.63
N THR A 75 -3.56 6.26 5.52
CA THR A 75 -2.39 5.78 6.27
C THR A 75 -1.14 6.55 5.85
N LEU A 76 -0.92 6.76 4.55
CA LEU A 76 0.22 7.52 4.05
C LEU A 76 0.18 8.99 4.50
N ASP A 77 -1.00 9.57 4.64
CA ASP A 77 -1.16 10.94 5.11
C ASP A 77 -0.67 11.13 6.57
N LEU A 78 -0.54 10.04 7.34
CA LEU A 78 0.00 10.08 8.70
C LEU A 78 1.52 10.05 8.75
N VAL A 79 2.20 9.77 7.63
CA VAL A 79 3.65 9.67 7.57
C VAL A 79 4.27 11.03 7.30
N SER A 80 5.24 11.42 8.12
CA SER A 80 6.05 12.62 7.91
C SER A 80 7.48 12.22 7.56
N ALA A 81 7.95 12.64 6.40
CA ALA A 81 9.33 12.38 5.97
C ALA A 81 10.37 13.13 6.81
N ALA A 82 9.95 14.19 7.48
CA ALA A 82 10.84 15.02 8.32
C ALA A 82 11.05 14.41 9.72
N GLU A 83 10.19 13.47 10.11
CA GLU A 83 10.23 12.87 11.44
C GLU A 83 11.27 11.74 11.49
N ASN A 84 12.11 11.76 12.54
CA ASN A 84 13.05 10.69 12.83
C ASN A 84 12.51 9.83 13.97
N HIS A 85 12.77 8.54 13.89
CA HIS A 85 12.30 7.58 14.87
C HIS A 85 13.46 6.86 15.57
N ASN A 86 13.33 6.64 16.88
CA ASN A 86 14.25 5.83 17.67
C ASN A 86 13.67 4.42 17.92
N VAL A 87 12.37 4.29 17.70
CA VAL A 87 11.62 3.05 17.84
C VAL A 87 10.87 2.83 16.54
N VAL A 88 10.86 1.61 16.04
CA VAL A 88 10.17 1.31 14.78
C VAL A 88 8.69 1.62 14.90
N SER A 89 8.20 2.48 14.03
CA SER A 89 6.81 2.89 13.93
C SER A 89 6.47 3.19 12.47
N LEU A 90 5.21 3.54 12.21
CA LEU A 90 4.80 3.94 10.87
C LEU A 90 5.66 5.13 10.39
N GLY A 91 6.23 4.99 9.21
CA GLY A 91 7.11 6.00 8.63
C GLY A 91 8.60 5.80 8.92
N SER A 92 8.96 4.77 9.69
CA SER A 92 10.35 4.45 9.98
C SER A 92 11.03 3.78 8.80
N ILE A 93 12.30 4.13 8.56
CA ILE A 93 13.20 3.31 7.75
C ILE A 93 13.94 2.40 8.74
N VAL A 94 13.95 1.11 8.47
CA VAL A 94 14.58 0.10 9.33
C VAL A 94 15.65 -0.63 8.52
N ILE A 95 16.89 -0.50 8.95
CA ILE A 95 18.02 -1.19 8.36
C ILE A 95 18.35 -2.38 9.23
N THR A 96 18.30 -3.58 8.67
CA THR A 96 18.66 -4.81 9.35
C THR A 96 19.93 -5.41 8.74
N LYS A 97 20.40 -6.51 9.30
CA LYS A 97 21.58 -7.20 8.75
C LYS A 97 21.37 -7.70 7.32
N THR A 98 20.15 -8.05 6.94
CA THR A 98 19.88 -8.70 5.64
C THR A 98 19.00 -7.89 4.70
N PHE A 99 18.26 -6.88 5.20
CA PHE A 99 17.39 -6.09 4.34
C PHE A 99 17.19 -4.67 4.88
N LYS A 100 16.70 -3.81 4.01
CA LYS A 100 16.26 -2.46 4.34
C LYS A 100 14.76 -2.39 4.11
N SER A 101 14.04 -1.72 4.99
CA SER A 101 12.59 -1.59 4.89
C SER A 101 12.11 -0.18 5.21
N PHE A 102 10.93 0.14 4.71
CA PHE A 102 10.21 1.36 5.02
C PHE A 102 8.83 0.92 5.55
N VAL A 103 8.50 1.31 6.76
CA VAL A 103 7.23 0.94 7.38
C VAL A 103 6.15 1.90 6.88
N ALA A 104 5.38 1.43 5.92
CA ALA A 104 4.35 2.22 5.25
C ALA A 104 3.39 1.28 4.53
N VAL A 105 2.60 1.81 3.61
CA VAL A 105 1.77 1.04 2.69
C VAL A 105 2.16 1.46 1.27
N GLY A 106 2.12 0.52 0.33
CA GLY A 106 2.52 0.80 -1.04
C GLY A 106 2.89 -0.47 -1.79
N PRO A 107 3.81 -0.38 -2.78
CA PRO A 107 4.29 -1.56 -3.47
C PRO A 107 5.14 -2.43 -2.52
N GLY A 108 5.32 -3.71 -2.88
CA GLY A 108 6.08 -4.62 -2.02
C GLY A 108 7.54 -4.25 -1.84
N LYS A 109 8.16 -3.73 -2.89
CA LYS A 109 9.57 -3.36 -2.90
C LYS A 109 9.78 -2.16 -3.80
N LEU A 110 10.66 -1.25 -3.36
CA LEU A 110 11.08 -0.08 -4.14
C LEU A 110 12.60 -0.04 -4.24
N ASN A 111 13.12 0.34 -5.40
CA ASN A 111 14.55 0.60 -5.56
C ASN A 111 14.74 2.12 -5.60
N VAL A 112 15.54 2.62 -4.67
CA VAL A 112 15.87 4.05 -4.58
C VAL A 112 17.40 4.18 -4.46
N GLU A 113 18.00 4.92 -5.37
CA GLU A 113 19.44 5.15 -5.40
C GLU A 113 20.25 3.85 -5.41
N GLY A 114 19.75 2.83 -6.14
CA GLY A 114 20.44 1.54 -6.28
C GLY A 114 20.21 0.57 -5.13
N GLU A 115 19.46 0.95 -4.11
CA GLU A 115 19.18 0.12 -2.94
C GLU A 115 17.71 -0.31 -2.94
N ASP A 116 17.48 -1.56 -2.56
CA ASP A 116 16.12 -2.11 -2.42
C ASP A 116 15.58 -1.85 -1.02
N TYR A 117 14.36 -1.35 -0.96
CA TYR A 117 13.62 -1.15 0.29
C TYR A 117 12.30 -1.92 0.22
N PHE A 118 12.10 -2.84 1.15
CA PHE A 118 10.82 -3.51 1.29
C PHE A 118 9.82 -2.58 1.97
N ILE A 119 8.64 -2.46 1.41
CA ILE A 119 7.57 -1.69 2.03
C ILE A 119 6.81 -2.65 2.96
N VAL A 120 6.95 -2.42 4.25
CA VAL A 120 6.39 -3.29 5.28
C VAL A 120 5.20 -2.60 5.92
N THR A 121 4.01 -3.18 5.72
CA THR A 121 2.81 -2.61 6.34
C THR A 121 2.77 -2.97 7.84
N PRO A 122 2.31 -2.04 8.69
CA PRO A 122 2.26 -2.30 10.14
C PRO A 122 1.50 -3.57 10.52
N MET A 123 0.46 -3.90 9.76
CA MET A 123 -0.39 -5.05 10.06
C MET A 123 0.12 -6.37 9.49
N SER A 124 1.17 -6.34 8.66
CA SER A 124 1.76 -7.57 8.10
C SER A 124 2.48 -8.37 9.21
N PRO A 125 2.73 -9.67 8.98
CA PRO A 125 3.48 -10.47 9.95
C PRO A 125 4.85 -9.86 10.31
N LEU A 126 5.60 -9.40 9.31
CA LEU A 126 6.88 -8.73 9.55
C LEU A 126 6.69 -7.38 10.25
N GLY A 127 5.70 -6.60 9.83
CA GLY A 127 5.40 -5.31 10.46
C GLY A 127 5.09 -5.43 11.94
N LYS A 128 4.30 -6.42 12.32
CA LYS A 128 3.97 -6.66 13.73
C LYS A 128 5.20 -7.03 14.56
N ILE A 129 6.17 -7.71 13.96
CA ILE A 129 7.42 -8.07 14.62
C ILE A 129 8.33 -6.84 14.76
N LEU A 130 8.44 -6.03 13.72
CA LEU A 130 9.35 -4.88 13.69
C LEU A 130 8.90 -3.72 14.56
N ILE A 131 7.61 -3.41 14.58
CA ILE A 131 7.08 -2.26 15.33
C ILE A 131 7.41 -2.41 16.80
N GLY A 132 7.96 -1.35 17.38
CA GLY A 132 8.36 -1.30 18.78
C GLY A 132 9.81 -1.68 19.04
N LEU A 133 10.52 -2.19 18.03
CA LEU A 133 11.93 -2.54 18.19
C LEU A 133 12.80 -1.28 18.16
N LYS A 134 13.97 -1.39 18.78
CA LYS A 134 15.01 -0.35 18.81
C LYS A 134 16.26 -0.87 18.14
N ALA A 135 17.16 0.03 17.75
CA ALA A 135 18.45 -0.33 17.18
C ALA A 135 19.20 -1.26 18.15
N GLY A 136 19.80 -2.30 17.63
CA GLY A 136 20.51 -3.32 18.39
C GLY A 136 19.65 -4.50 18.83
N MET A 137 18.33 -4.40 18.74
CA MET A 137 17.44 -5.49 19.10
C MET A 137 17.42 -6.59 18.05
N GLU A 138 17.34 -7.82 18.52
CA GLU A 138 17.22 -8.99 17.68
C GLU A 138 15.75 -9.39 17.51
N PHE A 139 15.44 -10.00 16.37
CA PHE A 139 14.12 -10.56 16.09
C PHE A 139 14.25 -11.79 15.20
N THR A 140 13.22 -12.60 15.16
CA THR A 140 13.18 -13.79 14.32
C THR A 140 11.98 -13.69 13.37
N PHE A 141 12.24 -13.88 12.08
CA PHE A 141 11.19 -13.91 11.06
C PHE A 141 11.46 -15.08 10.12
N ASN A 142 10.42 -15.89 9.87
CA ASN A 142 10.54 -17.13 9.06
C ASN A 142 11.64 -18.05 9.55
N ASN A 143 11.76 -18.20 10.88
CA ASN A 143 12.77 -19.03 11.56
C ASN A 143 14.22 -18.56 11.32
N LYS A 144 14.41 -17.34 10.86
CA LYS A 144 15.74 -16.76 10.66
C LYS A 144 15.94 -15.58 11.60
N PRO A 145 17.02 -15.61 12.42
CA PRO A 145 17.33 -14.49 13.29
C PRO A 145 17.87 -13.31 12.49
N ASN A 146 17.59 -12.11 12.96
CA ASN A 146 18.08 -10.87 12.36
C ASN A 146 18.24 -9.83 13.47
N THR A 147 18.91 -8.73 13.15
CA THR A 147 19.14 -7.64 14.11
C THR A 147 18.83 -6.32 13.44
N VAL A 148 18.15 -5.44 14.16
CA VAL A 148 17.92 -4.06 13.73
C VAL A 148 19.22 -3.29 13.93
N LEU A 149 19.79 -2.77 12.85
CA LEU A 149 21.03 -2.01 12.90
C LEU A 149 20.79 -0.53 13.09
N GLU A 150 19.86 0.04 12.33
CA GLU A 150 19.57 1.48 12.35
C GLU A 150 18.08 1.71 12.13
N ILE A 151 17.59 2.79 12.72
CA ILE A 151 16.21 3.27 12.54
C ILE A 151 16.27 4.77 12.26
N PHE A 152 15.49 5.19 11.29
CA PHE A 152 15.37 6.61 10.95
C PHE A 152 13.94 7.11 11.05
#